data_31fc79eaeaafc3acfead79c83df47a09
#
_entry.id   31fc79eaeaafc3acfead79c83df47a09
#
_cell.length_a   1.000
_cell.length_b   1.000
_cell.length_c   1.000
_cell.angle_alpha   90.00
_cell.angle_beta   90.00
_cell.angle_gamma   90.00
#
_symmetry.space_group_name_H-M   'P 1'
#
loop_
_entity.id
_entity.type
_entity.pdbx_description
1 polymer ?
#
loop_
_entity_poly.entity_id
_entity_poly.type
_entity_poly.pdbx_seq_one_letter_code
_entity_poly.pdbx_strand_id
1 'polypeptide(L)'
;AKRAAFADFWPGFDPHDNILSAVLTERLGMTVVDDQDQADFLIYSVFGEKHQNFKGIRVFYTGESVKPRWDECDYAISFMRGDIPYLECHLRMPCWMNNGPVRRTGKIEQYSKDRKSLLSRHTRFCSFVYSNGNAPERIHFLRLLSRYKHVDCGGMVMNNMGSCVRDKIAFCSSCKFTIAFENYPAA
;
A
#
# COMPACT_ATOMS: atom_id res chain seq x y z
N ALA A 1 -28.67 -12.69 2.01
CA ALA A 1 -27.27 -12.39 1.67
C ALA A 1 -26.50 -12.13 2.97
N LYS A 2 -25.23 -12.54 3.05
CA LYS A 2 -24.36 -12.22 4.18
C LYS A 2 -24.01 -10.73 4.13
N ARG A 3 -23.78 -10.13 5.31
CA ARG A 3 -23.53 -8.70 5.48
C ARG A 3 -22.13 -8.48 6.00
N ALA A 4 -21.44 -7.48 5.46
CA ALA A 4 -20.11 -7.08 5.90
C ALA A 4 -20.09 -5.61 6.31
N ALA A 5 -19.35 -5.28 7.37
CA ALA A 5 -19.08 -3.91 7.79
C ALA A 5 -17.59 -3.64 7.81
N PHE A 6 -17.21 -2.36 7.84
CA PHE A 6 -15.85 -1.90 7.93
C PHE A 6 -15.63 -1.10 9.21
N ALA A 7 -14.51 -1.29 9.89
CA ALA A 7 -14.13 -0.55 11.07
C ALA A 7 -12.62 -0.26 11.12
N ASP A 8 -12.24 0.74 11.91
CA ASP A 8 -10.85 1.02 12.23
C ASP A 8 -9.96 1.30 11.02
N PHE A 9 -10.53 1.89 9.98
CA PHE A 9 -9.81 2.40 8.81
C PHE A 9 -9.35 3.84 9.03
N TRP A 10 -8.53 4.35 8.13
CA TRP A 10 -8.03 5.72 8.17
C TRP A 10 -9.16 6.76 7.99
N PRO A 11 -8.97 8.00 8.47
CA PRO A 11 -9.94 9.06 8.24
C PRO A 11 -10.21 9.29 6.75
N GLY A 12 -11.49 9.35 6.37
CA GLY A 12 -11.91 9.52 4.98
C GLY A 12 -12.00 8.22 4.16
N PHE A 13 -11.84 7.06 4.78
CA PHE A 13 -12.15 5.78 4.14
C PHE A 13 -13.65 5.67 3.86
N ASP A 14 -14.02 5.32 2.64
CA ASP A 14 -15.40 5.06 2.25
C ASP A 14 -15.66 3.53 2.25
N PRO A 15 -16.53 3.02 3.14
CA PRO A 15 -16.87 1.61 3.19
C PRO A 15 -17.54 1.08 1.93
N HIS A 16 -18.22 1.95 1.17
CA HIS A 16 -18.99 1.57 -0.02
C HIS A 16 -18.23 1.76 -1.33
N ASP A 17 -17.16 2.55 -1.34
CA ASP A 17 -16.34 2.81 -2.54
C ASP A 17 -14.86 2.46 -2.32
N ASN A 18 -14.58 1.16 -2.33
CA ASN A 18 -13.21 0.63 -2.24
C ASN A 18 -13.11 -0.76 -2.90
N ILE A 19 -11.90 -1.25 -3.11
CA ILE A 19 -11.67 -2.54 -3.78
C ILE A 19 -12.28 -3.72 -3.02
N LEU A 20 -12.28 -3.68 -1.68
CA LEU A 20 -12.83 -4.77 -0.87
C LEU A 20 -14.35 -4.79 -0.99
N SER A 21 -15.01 -3.63 -0.88
CA SER A 21 -16.47 -3.52 -1.05
C SER A 21 -16.90 -3.98 -2.44
N ALA A 22 -16.17 -3.63 -3.49
CA ALA A 22 -16.44 -4.10 -4.85
C ALA A 22 -16.37 -5.64 -4.95
N VAL A 23 -15.34 -6.26 -4.36
CA VAL A 23 -15.22 -7.73 -4.33
C VAL A 23 -16.37 -8.37 -3.54
N LEU A 24 -16.69 -7.83 -2.37
CA LEU A 24 -17.78 -8.34 -1.52
C LEU A 24 -19.12 -8.30 -2.24
N THR A 25 -19.44 -7.19 -2.89
CA THR A 25 -20.75 -6.99 -3.53
C THR A 25 -20.82 -7.68 -4.90
N GLU A 26 -19.86 -7.44 -5.78
CA GLU A 26 -19.91 -7.89 -7.17
C GLU A 26 -19.54 -9.36 -7.37
N ARG A 27 -18.63 -9.88 -6.52
CA ARG A 27 -18.12 -11.26 -6.65
C ARG A 27 -18.71 -12.23 -5.66
N LEU A 28 -18.98 -11.77 -4.43
CA LEU A 28 -19.47 -12.65 -3.35
C LEU A 28 -20.95 -12.45 -3.06
N GLY A 29 -21.63 -11.47 -3.69
CA GLY A 29 -23.06 -11.21 -3.49
C GLY A 29 -23.43 -10.82 -2.05
N MET A 30 -22.48 -10.22 -1.33
CA MET A 30 -22.66 -9.73 0.02
C MET A 30 -23.19 -8.30 0.01
N THR A 31 -23.78 -7.86 1.12
CA THR A 31 -24.21 -6.48 1.33
C THR A 31 -23.27 -5.79 2.30
N VAL A 32 -22.76 -4.61 1.94
CA VAL A 32 -22.02 -3.74 2.85
C VAL A 32 -23.03 -2.94 3.68
N VAL A 33 -22.84 -2.92 5.00
CA VAL A 33 -23.67 -2.19 5.96
C VAL A 33 -22.81 -1.27 6.82
N ASP A 34 -23.39 -0.15 7.25
CA ASP A 34 -22.67 0.84 8.07
C ASP A 34 -22.62 0.44 9.54
N ASP A 35 -23.66 -0.23 10.02
CA ASP A 35 -23.75 -0.68 11.40
C ASP A 35 -23.13 -2.07 11.56
N GLN A 36 -22.03 -2.13 12.30
CA GLN A 36 -21.33 -3.39 12.55
C GLN A 36 -22.19 -4.43 13.30
N ASP A 37 -23.15 -3.98 14.12
CA ASP A 37 -24.01 -4.89 14.86
C ASP A 37 -24.98 -5.66 13.95
N GLN A 38 -25.15 -5.21 12.72
CA GLN A 38 -25.94 -5.88 11.69
C GLN A 38 -25.11 -6.77 10.76
N ALA A 39 -23.79 -6.80 10.93
CA ALA A 39 -22.88 -7.53 10.06
C ALA A 39 -22.58 -8.95 10.54
N ASP A 40 -22.37 -9.86 9.60
CA ASP A 40 -21.85 -11.21 9.84
C ASP A 40 -20.33 -11.24 9.86
N PHE A 41 -19.71 -10.28 9.12
CA PHE A 41 -18.27 -10.12 8.97
C PHE A 41 -17.87 -8.68 9.25
N LEU A 42 -16.79 -8.49 9.98
CA LEU A 42 -16.16 -7.19 10.17
C LEU A 42 -14.78 -7.18 9.52
N ILE A 43 -14.59 -6.32 8.53
CA ILE A 43 -13.27 -6.04 7.98
C ILE A 43 -12.71 -4.82 8.72
N TYR A 44 -11.57 -4.98 9.37
CA TYR A 44 -10.98 -3.92 10.18
C TYR A 44 -9.50 -3.69 9.88
N SER A 45 -9.02 -2.50 10.18
CA SER A 45 -7.64 -2.09 9.95
C SER A 45 -6.96 -1.64 11.24
N VAL A 46 -5.88 -0.86 11.13
CA VAL A 46 -4.97 -0.54 12.24
C VAL A 46 -5.25 0.81 12.92
N PHE A 47 -6.34 1.49 12.57
CA PHE A 47 -6.57 2.88 13.00
C PHE A 47 -7.60 3.01 14.14
N GLY A 48 -7.92 1.93 14.84
CA GLY A 48 -8.87 1.94 15.94
C GLY A 48 -8.99 0.59 16.65
N GLU A 49 -9.98 0.46 17.53
CA GLU A 49 -10.18 -0.70 18.39
C GLU A 49 -11.65 -1.20 18.41
N LYS A 50 -12.50 -0.71 17.50
CA LYS A 50 -13.93 -1.11 17.45
C LYS A 50 -14.11 -2.60 17.18
N HIS A 51 -13.18 -3.20 16.42
CA HIS A 51 -13.18 -4.64 16.11
C HIS A 51 -13.16 -5.53 17.36
N GLN A 52 -12.62 -5.07 18.50
CA GLN A 52 -12.50 -5.86 19.72
C GLN A 52 -13.87 -6.24 20.32
N ASN A 53 -14.89 -5.41 20.09
CA ASN A 53 -16.25 -5.66 20.59
C ASN A 53 -17.11 -6.49 19.63
N PHE A 54 -16.63 -6.74 18.43
CA PHE A 54 -17.38 -7.49 17.42
C PHE A 54 -17.32 -8.99 17.70
N LYS A 55 -18.49 -9.65 17.65
CA LYS A 55 -18.65 -11.08 17.99
C LYS A 55 -18.72 -12.01 16.79
N GLY A 56 -18.81 -11.48 15.58
CA GLY A 56 -18.82 -12.25 14.33
C GLY A 56 -17.42 -12.53 13.82
N ILE A 57 -17.31 -12.87 12.55
CA ILE A 57 -16.03 -13.16 11.89
C ILE A 57 -15.26 -11.86 11.64
N ARG A 58 -14.04 -11.79 12.17
CA ARG A 58 -13.14 -10.62 12.06
C ARG A 58 -12.08 -10.87 11.01
N VAL A 59 -12.02 -10.00 10.02
CA VAL A 59 -11.05 -10.05 8.93
C VAL A 59 -10.12 -8.84 9.04
N PHE A 60 -8.90 -9.06 9.48
CA PHE A 60 -7.88 -8.03 9.52
C PHE A 60 -7.43 -7.65 8.12
N TYR A 61 -7.35 -6.35 7.84
CA TYR A 61 -6.84 -5.82 6.58
C TYR A 61 -5.85 -4.70 6.82
N THR A 62 -4.67 -4.79 6.22
CA THR A 62 -3.71 -3.69 6.26
C THR A 62 -2.84 -3.61 5.01
N GLY A 63 -2.58 -2.37 4.60
CA GLY A 63 -1.51 -2.02 3.67
C GLY A 63 -0.23 -1.58 4.38
N GLU A 64 -0.27 -1.43 5.71
CA GLU A 64 0.87 -1.01 6.53
C GLU A 64 1.73 -2.21 6.95
N SER A 65 2.98 -1.95 7.38
CA SER A 65 3.91 -2.98 7.86
C SER A 65 3.56 -3.43 9.29
N VAL A 66 2.34 -3.93 9.46
CA VAL A 66 1.81 -4.40 10.75
C VAL A 66 1.40 -5.87 10.60
N LYS A 67 1.83 -6.69 11.55
CA LYS A 67 1.48 -8.12 11.60
C LYS A 67 0.05 -8.31 12.10
N PRO A 68 -0.70 -9.30 11.55
CA PRO A 68 -1.96 -9.69 12.13
C PRO A 68 -1.80 -10.15 13.59
N ARG A 69 -2.70 -9.72 14.43
CA ARG A 69 -2.85 -10.26 15.78
C ARG A 69 -3.91 -11.35 15.75
N TRP A 70 -3.46 -12.60 15.76
CA TRP A 70 -4.32 -13.76 15.57
C TRP A 70 -5.27 -14.03 16.76
N ASP A 71 -5.05 -13.39 17.88
CA ASP A 71 -5.99 -13.32 19.00
C ASP A 71 -7.14 -12.33 18.74
N GLU A 72 -7.00 -11.44 17.76
CA GLU A 72 -8.01 -10.42 17.41
C GLU A 72 -8.66 -10.64 16.04
N CYS A 73 -8.20 -11.59 15.22
CA CYS A 73 -8.77 -11.86 13.91
C CYS A 73 -8.88 -13.35 13.59
N ASP A 74 -9.91 -13.70 12.81
CA ASP A 74 -10.12 -15.05 12.30
C ASP A 74 -9.42 -15.23 10.95
N TYR A 75 -9.35 -14.15 10.15
CA TYR A 75 -8.66 -14.09 8.85
C TYR A 75 -7.86 -12.80 8.73
N ALA A 76 -6.83 -12.83 7.90
CA ALA A 76 -6.01 -11.64 7.62
C ALA A 76 -5.70 -11.46 6.15
N ILE A 77 -5.73 -10.22 5.71
CA ILE A 77 -5.29 -9.76 4.38
C ILE A 77 -4.17 -8.75 4.60
N SER A 78 -2.94 -9.13 4.26
CA SER A 78 -1.77 -8.25 4.43
C SER A 78 -0.70 -8.52 3.36
N PHE A 79 0.36 -7.71 3.34
CA PHE A 79 1.45 -7.91 2.40
C PHE A 79 2.53 -8.88 2.89
N MET A 80 2.43 -9.40 4.09
CA MET A 80 3.46 -10.21 4.75
C MET A 80 3.86 -11.45 3.96
N ARG A 81 5.13 -11.82 4.10
CA ARG A 81 5.74 -13.06 3.58
C ARG A 81 6.36 -13.83 4.74
N GLY A 82 6.62 -15.11 4.52
CA GLY A 82 7.36 -15.96 5.46
C GLY A 82 6.47 -16.82 6.32
N ASP A 83 7.00 -17.28 7.44
CA ASP A 83 6.33 -18.17 8.37
C ASP A 83 5.19 -17.42 9.08
N ILE A 84 4.02 -17.49 8.48
CA ILE A 84 2.79 -16.92 9.04
C ILE A 84 2.06 -18.08 9.72
N PRO A 85 1.84 -18.01 11.04
CA PRO A 85 0.91 -18.92 11.70
C PRO A 85 -0.45 -18.83 10.99
N TYR A 86 -1.13 -19.97 10.83
CA TYR A 86 -2.45 -20.02 10.19
C TYR A 86 -2.46 -19.54 8.74
N LEU A 87 -1.53 -20.05 7.93
CA LEU A 87 -1.37 -19.69 6.51
C LEU A 87 -2.67 -19.84 5.71
N GLU A 88 -3.51 -20.79 6.06
CA GLU A 88 -4.84 -21.02 5.48
C GLU A 88 -5.84 -19.90 5.76
N CYS A 89 -5.61 -19.10 6.81
CA CYS A 89 -6.43 -17.94 7.16
C CYS A 89 -5.83 -16.62 6.71
N HIS A 90 -4.71 -16.65 5.97
CA HIS A 90 -4.00 -15.46 5.51
C HIS A 90 -3.99 -15.34 3.99
N LEU A 91 -4.48 -14.20 3.49
CA LEU A 91 -4.34 -13.81 2.08
C LEU A 91 -3.26 -12.73 1.93
N ARG A 92 -2.22 -13.06 1.19
CA ARG A 92 -1.21 -12.07 0.85
C ARG A 92 -1.69 -11.14 -0.26
N MET A 93 -1.86 -9.86 0.08
CA MET A 93 -2.26 -8.82 -0.88
C MET A 93 -1.34 -7.59 -0.74
N PRO A 94 -0.27 -7.48 -1.53
CA PRO A 94 0.58 -6.30 -1.54
C PRO A 94 -0.16 -5.02 -1.92
N CYS A 95 0.20 -3.88 -1.33
CA CYS A 95 -0.47 -2.59 -1.55
C CYS A 95 -0.57 -2.16 -3.01
N TRP A 96 0.39 -2.56 -3.86
CA TRP A 96 0.34 -2.24 -5.28
C TRP A 96 -0.84 -2.90 -6.02
N MET A 97 -1.44 -3.95 -5.44
CA MET A 97 -2.67 -4.56 -5.96
C MET A 97 -3.91 -3.71 -5.70
N ASN A 98 -3.91 -2.91 -4.61
CA ASN A 98 -5.03 -2.04 -4.24
C ASN A 98 -5.20 -0.83 -5.14
N ASN A 99 -4.11 -0.29 -5.67
CA ASN A 99 -4.11 1.00 -6.33
C ASN A 99 -4.46 0.94 -7.83
N GLY A 100 -5.17 -0.07 -8.28
CA GLY A 100 -5.66 -0.19 -9.64
C GLY A 100 -4.64 -0.34 -10.78
N PRO A 101 -3.31 -0.42 -10.54
CA PRO A 101 -2.35 -0.60 -11.62
C PRO A 101 -2.18 -2.05 -12.07
N VAL A 102 -2.90 -3.01 -11.52
CA VAL A 102 -2.95 -4.37 -12.08
C VAL A 102 -3.37 -4.35 -13.55
N ARG A 103 -4.15 -3.36 -13.96
CA ARG A 103 -4.40 -3.07 -15.39
C ARG A 103 -3.17 -2.52 -16.14
N ARG A 104 -2.09 -2.11 -15.43
CA ARG A 104 -0.85 -1.60 -16.04
C ARG A 104 0.24 -2.66 -16.19
N THR A 105 0.07 -3.85 -15.62
CA THR A 105 1.06 -4.94 -15.74
C THR A 105 1.25 -5.41 -17.19
N GLY A 106 0.24 -5.33 -18.03
CA GLY A 106 0.38 -5.55 -19.48
C GLY A 106 1.36 -4.59 -20.17
N LYS A 107 1.68 -3.44 -19.54
CA LYS A 107 2.70 -2.53 -20.06
C LYS A 107 4.13 -2.93 -19.67
N ILE A 108 4.33 -3.75 -18.62
CA ILE A 108 5.67 -4.19 -18.18
C ILE A 108 6.36 -5.01 -19.27
N GLU A 109 5.63 -5.89 -19.95
CA GLU A 109 6.17 -6.67 -21.09
C GLU A 109 6.55 -5.80 -22.27
N GLN A 110 5.78 -4.75 -22.55
CA GLN A 110 6.09 -3.78 -23.60
C GLN A 110 7.36 -2.98 -23.26
N TYR A 111 7.55 -2.62 -21.97
CA TYR A 111 8.76 -1.93 -21.50
C TYR A 111 10.01 -2.80 -21.55
N SER A 112 9.89 -4.12 -21.39
CA SER A 112 11.05 -5.03 -21.44
C SER A 112 11.62 -5.19 -22.84
N LYS A 113 10.82 -5.00 -23.88
CA LYS A 113 11.21 -5.17 -25.29
C LYS A 113 12.02 -3.98 -25.85
N ASP A 114 11.88 -2.79 -25.27
CA ASP A 114 12.53 -1.57 -25.77
C ASP A 114 13.47 -0.92 -24.73
N ARG A 115 14.34 -1.73 -24.16
CA ARG A 115 15.23 -1.34 -23.05
C ARG A 115 16.17 -0.18 -23.39
N LYS A 116 16.67 -0.12 -24.66
CA LYS A 116 17.61 0.94 -25.08
C LYS A 116 16.89 2.30 -25.22
N SER A 117 15.69 2.30 -25.79
CA SER A 117 14.88 3.52 -25.93
C SER A 117 14.41 4.05 -24.56
N LEU A 118 14.07 3.16 -23.62
CA LEU A 118 13.70 3.55 -22.25
C LEU A 118 14.86 4.26 -21.54
N LEU A 119 16.07 3.71 -21.59
CA LEU A 119 17.25 4.30 -20.95
C LEU A 119 17.61 5.68 -21.51
N SER A 120 17.37 5.93 -22.79
CA SER A 120 17.63 7.24 -23.42
C SER A 120 16.62 8.32 -22.99
N ARG A 121 15.42 7.96 -22.58
CA ARG A 121 14.38 8.89 -22.10
C ARG A 121 14.60 9.34 -20.65
N HIS A 122 15.36 8.56 -19.86
CA HIS A 122 15.64 8.88 -18.47
C HIS A 122 16.87 9.74 -18.35
N THR A 123 16.69 11.07 -18.35
CA THR A 123 17.79 12.05 -18.33
C THR A 123 18.34 12.29 -16.92
N ARG A 124 17.53 12.04 -15.89
CA ARG A 124 17.90 12.21 -14.48
C ARG A 124 18.42 10.90 -13.89
N PHE A 125 19.26 11.01 -12.86
CA PHE A 125 19.83 9.82 -12.22
C PHE A 125 18.84 9.11 -11.33
N CYS A 126 18.36 9.76 -10.28
CA CYS A 126 17.53 9.12 -9.26
C CYS A 126 16.53 10.10 -8.64
N SER A 127 15.32 9.64 -8.38
CA SER A 127 14.28 10.40 -7.69
C SER A 127 14.07 9.92 -6.26
N PHE A 128 13.72 10.88 -5.38
CA PHE A 128 13.32 10.67 -4.00
C PHE A 128 12.06 11.49 -3.71
N VAL A 129 10.90 10.85 -3.52
CA VAL A 129 9.62 11.55 -3.34
C VAL A 129 8.89 10.99 -2.13
N TYR A 130 9.11 11.59 -0.98
CA TYR A 130 8.53 11.17 0.29
C TYR A 130 8.00 12.34 1.11
N SER A 131 6.92 12.07 1.86
CA SER A 131 6.33 13.01 2.82
C SER A 131 6.64 12.66 4.27
N ASN A 132 6.91 11.37 4.56
CA ASN A 132 7.26 10.89 5.89
C ASN A 132 8.78 10.91 6.12
N GLY A 133 9.24 11.72 7.08
CA GLY A 133 10.64 11.81 7.50
C GLY A 133 11.07 10.77 8.55
N ASN A 134 10.12 10.02 9.14
CA ASN A 134 10.39 9.04 10.19
C ASN A 134 10.85 7.68 9.64
N ALA A 135 11.85 7.69 8.77
CA ALA A 135 12.45 6.50 8.19
C ALA A 135 13.97 6.70 8.07
N PRO A 136 14.72 6.53 9.18
CA PRO A 136 16.14 6.87 9.27
C PRO A 136 17.01 6.12 8.25
N GLU A 137 16.74 4.85 7.97
CA GLU A 137 17.49 4.07 6.99
C GLU A 137 17.35 4.64 5.58
N ARG A 138 16.15 5.07 5.20
CA ARG A 138 15.87 5.70 3.92
C ARG A 138 16.64 7.01 3.77
N ILE A 139 16.63 7.85 4.82
CA ILE A 139 17.36 9.12 4.84
C ILE A 139 18.87 8.89 4.81
N HIS A 140 19.35 7.90 5.55
CA HIS A 140 20.76 7.51 5.54
C HIS A 140 21.20 7.07 4.14
N PHE A 141 20.43 6.18 3.51
CA PHE A 141 20.68 5.72 2.14
C PHE A 141 20.71 6.90 1.12
N LEU A 142 19.72 7.81 1.22
CA LEU A 142 19.69 9.01 0.39
C LEU A 142 20.96 9.83 0.52
N ARG A 143 21.43 10.08 1.76
CA ARG A 143 22.66 10.84 2.02
C ARG A 143 23.90 10.16 1.45
N LEU A 144 24.01 8.85 1.57
CA LEU A 144 25.11 8.08 0.98
C LEU A 144 25.07 8.14 -0.55
N LEU A 145 23.92 7.89 -1.16
CA LEU A 145 23.76 7.92 -2.61
C LEU A 145 24.03 9.32 -3.19
N SER A 146 23.62 10.38 -2.48
CA SER A 146 23.84 11.78 -2.89
C SER A 146 25.32 12.19 -2.89
N ARG A 147 26.20 11.49 -2.17
CA ARG A 147 27.64 11.68 -2.24
C ARG A 147 28.24 11.12 -3.54
N TYR A 148 27.61 10.08 -4.07
CA TYR A 148 28.03 9.48 -5.33
C TYR A 148 27.51 10.26 -6.55
N LYS A 149 26.21 10.58 -6.54
CA LYS A 149 25.56 11.31 -7.63
C LYS A 149 24.30 12.03 -7.15
N HIS A 150 24.01 13.19 -7.77
CA HIS A 150 22.86 14.00 -7.42
C HIS A 150 21.54 13.19 -7.49
N VAL A 151 20.75 13.30 -6.42
CA VAL A 151 19.40 12.72 -6.31
C VAL A 151 18.39 13.85 -6.27
N ASP A 152 17.41 13.81 -7.16
CA ASP A 152 16.32 14.80 -7.24
C ASP A 152 15.26 14.49 -6.19
N CYS A 153 15.18 15.32 -5.14
CA CYS A 153 14.27 15.16 -4.01
C CYS A 153 13.06 16.05 -4.20
N GLY A 154 11.97 15.48 -4.75
CA GLY A 154 10.75 16.22 -5.09
C GLY A 154 9.60 16.09 -4.09
N GLY A 155 9.81 15.44 -2.93
CA GLY A 155 8.83 15.30 -1.86
C GLY A 155 8.93 16.40 -0.80
N MET A 156 8.22 16.25 0.32
CA MET A 156 8.33 17.16 1.47
C MET A 156 9.66 16.97 2.22
N VAL A 157 10.18 15.74 2.23
CA VAL A 157 11.40 15.37 2.95
C VAL A 157 12.62 15.62 2.08
N MET A 158 13.60 16.35 2.62
CA MET A 158 14.89 16.65 1.94
C MET A 158 14.72 17.31 0.57
N ASN A 159 13.66 18.09 0.37
CA ASN A 159 13.35 18.73 -0.91
C ASN A 159 14.52 19.60 -1.40
N ASN A 160 14.96 19.37 -2.64
CA ASN A 160 15.99 20.17 -3.32
C ASN A 160 15.52 20.73 -4.67
N MET A 161 14.19 20.63 -4.94
CA MET A 161 13.57 21.07 -6.19
C MET A 161 12.88 22.43 -6.05
N GLY A 162 12.91 23.05 -4.86
CA GLY A 162 12.23 24.31 -4.55
C GLY A 162 10.74 24.18 -4.26
N SER A 163 10.08 23.14 -4.74
CA SER A 163 8.66 22.82 -4.44
C SER A 163 8.42 21.31 -4.53
N CYS A 164 7.31 20.87 -3.93
CA CYS A 164 6.88 19.48 -4.08
C CYS A 164 6.37 19.22 -5.50
N VAL A 165 6.75 18.07 -6.07
CA VAL A 165 6.28 17.66 -7.39
C VAL A 165 4.77 17.35 -7.33
N ARG A 166 4.03 17.85 -8.33
CA ARG A 166 2.59 17.63 -8.43
C ARG A 166 2.25 16.26 -9.01
N ASP A 167 2.98 15.84 -10.04
CA ASP A 167 2.83 14.53 -10.67
C ASP A 167 4.05 13.66 -10.36
N LYS A 168 3.91 12.82 -9.34
CA LYS A 168 4.96 11.88 -8.91
C LYS A 168 5.34 10.89 -10.01
N ILE A 169 4.35 10.42 -10.81
CA ILE A 169 4.59 9.42 -11.84
C ILE A 169 5.42 10.01 -12.98
N ALA A 170 5.03 11.18 -13.49
CA ALA A 170 5.76 11.88 -14.52
C ALA A 170 7.19 12.21 -14.07
N PHE A 171 7.34 12.70 -12.83
CA PHE A 171 8.66 13.01 -12.26
C PHE A 171 9.55 11.77 -12.14
N CYS A 172 9.06 10.69 -11.52
CA CYS A 172 9.83 9.44 -11.40
C CYS A 172 10.16 8.82 -12.76
N SER A 173 9.26 8.95 -13.75
CA SER A 173 9.48 8.47 -15.11
C SER A 173 10.59 9.20 -15.87
N SER A 174 11.05 10.35 -15.39
CA SER A 174 12.22 11.04 -15.95
C SER A 174 13.55 10.54 -15.39
N CYS A 175 13.53 9.73 -14.35
CA CYS A 175 14.70 9.24 -13.64
C CYS A 175 15.03 7.78 -14.01
N LYS A 176 16.32 7.44 -14.01
CA LYS A 176 16.79 6.05 -14.22
C LYS A 176 16.44 5.14 -13.05
N PHE A 177 16.41 5.70 -11.84
CA PHE A 177 16.12 5.01 -10.59
C PHE A 177 15.15 5.82 -9.74
N THR A 178 14.46 5.13 -8.85
CA THR A 178 13.63 5.73 -7.80
C THR A 178 13.94 5.04 -6.49
N ILE A 179 14.22 5.81 -5.44
CA ILE A 179 14.34 5.24 -4.09
C ILE A 179 12.93 4.90 -3.62
N ALA A 180 12.68 3.62 -3.33
CA ALA A 180 11.36 3.08 -2.98
C ALA A 180 11.43 2.19 -1.73
N PHE A 181 12.01 2.71 -0.64
CA PHE A 181 12.04 2.04 0.65
C PHE A 181 10.66 2.11 1.31
N GLU A 182 10.30 1.06 2.01
CA GLU A 182 9.16 1.09 2.91
C GLU A 182 9.41 2.01 4.11
N ASN A 183 8.34 2.41 4.83
CA ASN A 183 8.47 3.26 6.01
C ASN A 183 9.16 2.52 7.17
N TYR A 184 8.97 1.21 7.24
CA TYR A 184 9.55 0.33 8.25
C TYR A 184 10.23 -0.85 7.59
N PRO A 185 11.29 -1.43 8.19
CA PRO A 185 11.83 -2.71 7.75
C PRO A 185 10.70 -3.73 7.71
N ALA A 186 10.65 -4.53 6.65
CA ALA A 186 9.75 -5.67 6.63
C ALA A 186 10.15 -6.61 7.78
N ALA A 187 9.22 -6.82 8.70
CA ALA A 187 9.41 -7.74 9.81
C ALA A 187 9.41 -9.18 9.33
#